data_7ecb1e09b01fb3068c233c638f15cdb8
#
_entry.id   7ecb1e09b01fb3068c233c638f15cdb8
#
_cell.length_a   1.000
_cell.length_b   1.000
_cell.length_c   1.000
_cell.angle_alpha   90.00
_cell.angle_beta   90.00
_cell.angle_gamma   90.00
#
_symmetry.space_group_name_H-M   'P 1'
#
loop_
_entity.id
_entity.type
_entity.pdbx_description
1 polymer ?
#
loop_
_entity_poly.entity_id
_entity_poly.type
_entity_poly.pdbx_seq_one_letter_code
_entity_poly.pdbx_strand_id
1 'polypeptide(L)'
;MTPSYGGSRYVLTFICDFSRYCCVYFLKLKSEVFETLKVWKALVENACGNNIKVIRTKNGKEYVNNNFHKLCEECDSEIQHFVPYILHHNGVAEHKNRALKEMATCMIEANDLNPNIWDEAINCAAYVQNRAPHKGLDRKTPYEAWFGHKPSVSHFRVFAQRLRIGFL
;
A
#
# COMPACT_ATOMS: atom_id res chain seq x y z
N MET A 1 1.56 15.55 -8.28
CA MET A 1 2.47 15.55 -7.11
C MET A 1 3.85 15.98 -7.56
N THR A 2 4.55 16.78 -6.79
CA THR A 2 6.00 17.01 -6.97
C THR A 2 6.70 15.65 -6.87
N PRO A 3 7.71 15.38 -7.71
CA PRO A 3 8.48 14.15 -7.61
C PRO A 3 9.13 14.01 -6.23
N SER A 4 9.19 12.78 -5.71
CA SER A 4 9.97 12.51 -4.51
C SER A 4 11.48 12.63 -4.80
N TYR A 5 12.31 12.56 -3.77
CA TYR A 5 13.76 12.50 -3.96
C TYR A 5 14.19 11.28 -4.81
N GLY A 6 13.46 10.17 -4.72
CA GLY A 6 13.65 8.98 -5.57
C GLY A 6 13.11 9.13 -7.00
N GLY A 7 12.49 10.28 -7.32
CA GLY A 7 11.86 10.55 -8.61
C GLY A 7 10.47 9.95 -8.79
N SER A 8 9.88 9.39 -7.74
CA SER A 8 8.54 8.81 -7.77
C SER A 8 7.47 9.90 -7.91
N ARG A 9 6.40 9.62 -8.65
CA ARG A 9 5.29 10.55 -8.88
C ARG A 9 3.93 9.98 -8.49
N TYR A 10 3.85 8.65 -8.35
CA TYR A 10 2.61 7.93 -8.07
C TYR A 10 2.82 6.93 -6.96
N VAL A 11 1.75 6.68 -6.21
CA VAL A 11 1.65 5.60 -5.22
C VAL A 11 0.69 4.56 -5.75
N LEU A 12 1.11 3.30 -5.76
CA LEU A 12 0.26 2.15 -5.99
C LEU A 12 0.10 1.40 -4.67
N THR A 13 -1.14 1.11 -4.28
CA THR A 13 -1.45 0.38 -3.06
C THR A 13 -2.15 -0.93 -3.38
N PHE A 14 -1.69 -2.01 -2.79
CA PHE A 14 -2.36 -3.31 -2.78
C PHE A 14 -2.88 -3.58 -1.38
N ILE A 15 -4.15 -3.90 -1.25
CA ILE A 15 -4.81 -4.10 0.03
C ILE A 15 -5.53 -5.45 0.01
N CYS A 16 -5.20 -6.31 0.96
CA CYS A 16 -5.91 -7.57 1.15
C CYS A 16 -7.27 -7.32 1.80
N ASP A 17 -8.34 -7.81 1.19
CA ASP A 17 -9.70 -7.65 1.72
C ASP A 17 -9.90 -8.36 3.07
N PHE A 18 -9.26 -9.50 3.27
CA PHE A 18 -9.37 -10.27 4.50
C PHE A 18 -8.56 -9.66 5.64
N SER A 19 -7.25 -9.52 5.44
CA SER A 19 -6.32 -9.08 6.50
C SER A 19 -6.20 -7.57 6.63
N ARG A 20 -6.70 -6.79 5.66
CA ARG A 20 -6.47 -5.34 5.55
C ARG A 20 -4.98 -4.95 5.44
N TYR A 21 -4.11 -5.94 5.24
CA TYR A 21 -2.69 -5.69 5.02
C TYR A 21 -2.47 -4.89 3.75
N CYS A 22 -1.63 -3.87 3.85
CA CYS A 22 -1.40 -2.92 2.76
C CYS A 22 0.07 -2.93 2.35
N CYS A 23 0.33 -3.17 1.07
CA CYS A 23 1.62 -2.94 0.43
C CYS A 23 1.57 -1.64 -0.36
N VAL A 24 2.64 -0.87 -0.33
CA VAL A 24 2.79 0.36 -1.11
C VAL A 24 3.97 0.25 -2.06
N TYR A 25 3.79 0.76 -3.28
CA TYR A 25 4.82 0.85 -4.30
C TYR A 25 4.86 2.25 -4.87
N PHE A 26 6.05 2.73 -5.16
CA PHE A 26 6.27 4.08 -5.67
C PHE A 26 6.71 4.02 -7.12
N LEU A 27 5.97 4.70 -7.99
CA LEU A 27 6.14 4.61 -9.43
C LEU A 27 6.53 5.96 -10.01
N LYS A 28 7.40 5.95 -11.01
CA LYS A 28 7.75 7.14 -11.80
C LYS A 28 6.70 7.39 -12.89
N LEU A 29 6.21 6.31 -13.50
CA LEU A 29 5.23 6.34 -14.59
C LEU A 29 4.04 5.44 -14.25
N LYS A 30 2.84 5.84 -14.68
CA LYS A 30 1.64 4.99 -14.53
C LYS A 30 1.70 3.69 -15.33
N SER A 31 2.50 3.65 -16.38
CA SER A 31 2.72 2.44 -17.18
C SER A 31 3.41 1.30 -16.41
N GLU A 32 4.08 1.61 -15.30
CA GLU A 32 4.76 0.61 -14.45
C GLU A 32 3.79 -0.22 -13.60
N VAL A 33 2.51 0.17 -13.52
CA VAL A 33 1.49 -0.51 -12.68
C VAL A 33 1.39 -1.99 -13.01
N PHE A 34 1.38 -2.36 -14.29
CA PHE A 34 1.23 -3.74 -14.72
C PHE A 34 2.40 -4.63 -14.28
N GLU A 35 3.64 -4.19 -14.51
CA GLU A 35 4.81 -4.95 -14.11
C GLU A 35 4.95 -5.03 -12.59
N THR A 36 4.59 -3.94 -11.88
CA THR A 36 4.56 -3.94 -10.41
C THR A 36 3.53 -4.92 -9.87
N LEU A 37 2.35 -5.02 -10.50
CA LEU A 37 1.33 -6.01 -10.13
C LEU A 37 1.85 -7.44 -10.31
N LYS A 38 2.52 -7.75 -11.41
CA LYS A 38 3.08 -9.10 -11.67
C LYS A 38 4.08 -9.49 -10.59
N VAL A 39 5.01 -8.60 -10.29
CA VAL A 39 6.02 -8.83 -9.23
C VAL A 39 5.35 -9.01 -7.88
N TRP A 40 4.42 -8.12 -7.50
CA TRP A 40 3.70 -8.21 -6.24
C TRP A 40 2.88 -9.51 -6.13
N LYS A 41 2.15 -9.87 -7.21
CA LYS A 41 1.38 -11.10 -7.28
C LYS A 41 2.26 -12.32 -7.01
N ALA A 42 3.38 -12.45 -7.72
CA ALA A 42 4.30 -13.57 -7.56
C ALA A 42 4.87 -13.65 -6.12
N LEU A 43 5.23 -12.51 -5.53
CA LEU A 43 5.74 -12.46 -4.15
C LEU A 43 4.68 -12.91 -3.13
N VAL A 44 3.45 -12.45 -3.28
CA VAL A 44 2.36 -12.78 -2.35
C VAL A 44 1.96 -14.24 -2.47
N GLU A 45 1.80 -14.76 -3.68
CA GLU A 45 1.42 -16.15 -3.93
C GLU A 45 2.48 -17.12 -3.43
N ASN A 46 3.76 -16.81 -3.65
CA ASN A 46 4.87 -17.59 -3.10
C ASN A 46 4.91 -17.55 -1.56
N ALA A 47 4.63 -16.39 -0.96
CA ALA A 47 4.66 -16.24 0.49
C ALA A 47 3.48 -16.93 1.19
N CYS A 48 2.29 -16.92 0.57
CA CYS A 48 1.07 -17.47 1.15
C CYS A 48 0.79 -18.92 0.73
N GLY A 49 1.45 -19.43 -0.31
CA GLY A 49 1.16 -20.74 -0.90
C GLY A 49 -0.23 -20.84 -1.55
N ASN A 50 -0.88 -19.69 -1.82
CA ASN A 50 -2.21 -19.60 -2.39
C ASN A 50 -2.24 -18.61 -3.55
N ASN A 51 -3.04 -18.89 -4.57
CA ASN A 51 -3.23 -17.98 -5.71
C ASN A 51 -4.21 -16.86 -5.37
N ILE A 52 -3.98 -15.67 -5.92
CA ILE A 52 -4.92 -14.56 -5.88
C ILE A 52 -6.11 -14.89 -6.77
N LYS A 53 -7.30 -14.97 -6.18
CA LYS A 53 -8.53 -15.31 -6.91
C LYS A 53 -9.19 -14.10 -7.57
N VAL A 54 -9.16 -12.95 -6.90
CA VAL A 54 -9.87 -11.75 -7.36
C VAL A 54 -8.99 -10.51 -7.17
N ILE A 55 -8.85 -9.72 -8.21
CA ILE A 55 -8.22 -8.41 -8.18
C ILE A 55 -9.30 -7.36 -8.43
N ARG A 56 -9.54 -6.49 -7.46
CA ARG A 56 -10.47 -5.36 -7.59
C ARG A 56 -9.72 -4.09 -7.90
N THR A 57 -10.13 -3.39 -8.96
CA THR A 57 -9.48 -2.16 -9.40
C THR A 57 -10.49 -1.12 -9.89
N LYS A 58 -10.12 0.16 -9.82
CA LYS A 58 -10.88 1.24 -10.48
C LYS A 58 -10.75 1.11 -12.01
N ASN A 59 -11.75 1.62 -12.74
CA ASN A 59 -11.73 1.72 -14.19
C ASN A 59 -10.73 2.78 -14.72
N GLY A 60 -9.49 2.73 -14.26
CA GLY A 60 -8.41 3.53 -14.82
C GLY A 60 -7.94 2.93 -16.15
N LYS A 61 -7.57 3.76 -17.11
CA LYS A 61 -7.02 3.29 -18.40
C LYS A 61 -5.79 2.40 -18.23
N GLU A 62 -5.04 2.59 -17.13
CA GLU A 62 -3.89 1.78 -16.74
C GLU A 62 -4.24 0.32 -16.41
N TYR A 63 -5.51 0.05 -16.03
CA TYR A 63 -6.00 -1.29 -15.63
C TYR A 63 -6.87 -1.95 -16.72
N VAL A 64 -7.23 -1.21 -17.77
CA VAL A 64 -8.08 -1.70 -18.86
C VAL A 64 -7.21 -1.87 -20.11
N ASN A 65 -6.30 -2.83 -20.08
CA ASN A 65 -5.53 -3.20 -21.26
C ASN A 65 -5.50 -4.72 -21.43
N ASN A 66 -5.26 -5.17 -22.67
CA ASN A 66 -5.24 -6.60 -23.02
C ASN A 66 -4.25 -7.42 -22.18
N ASN A 67 -3.19 -6.79 -21.65
CA ASN A 67 -2.18 -7.47 -20.85
C ASN A 67 -2.71 -7.86 -19.47
N PHE A 68 -3.57 -7.01 -18.86
CA PHE A 68 -4.25 -7.33 -17.61
C PHE A 68 -5.21 -8.51 -17.76
N HIS A 69 -5.99 -8.54 -18.85
CA HIS A 69 -6.89 -9.65 -19.14
C HIS A 69 -6.12 -10.97 -19.34
N LYS A 70 -5.06 -10.96 -20.14
CA LYS A 70 -4.20 -12.12 -20.33
C LYS A 70 -3.59 -12.65 -19.03
N LEU A 71 -3.07 -11.76 -18.18
CA LEU A 71 -2.50 -12.15 -16.88
C LEU A 71 -3.52 -12.87 -16.00
N CYS A 72 -4.78 -12.45 -16.04
CA CYS A 72 -5.83 -13.06 -15.24
C CYS A 72 -6.32 -14.38 -15.83
N GLU A 73 -6.42 -14.49 -17.16
CA GLU A 73 -6.72 -15.75 -17.84
C GLU A 73 -5.63 -16.80 -17.58
N GLU A 74 -4.36 -16.42 -17.67
CA GLU A 74 -3.21 -17.31 -17.41
C GLU A 74 -3.13 -17.80 -15.96
N CYS A 75 -3.68 -17.04 -15.00
CA CYS A 75 -3.57 -17.30 -13.58
C CYS A 75 -4.87 -17.74 -12.90
N ASP A 76 -5.93 -18.00 -13.65
CA ASP A 76 -7.27 -18.34 -13.14
C ASP A 76 -7.78 -17.33 -12.09
N SER A 77 -7.44 -16.06 -12.30
CA SER A 77 -7.80 -14.93 -11.43
C SER A 77 -8.85 -14.06 -12.10
N GLU A 78 -9.85 -13.60 -11.36
CA GLU A 78 -10.91 -12.71 -11.86
C GLU A 78 -10.54 -11.24 -11.63
N ILE A 79 -10.69 -10.41 -12.67
CA ILE A 79 -10.64 -8.94 -12.51
C ILE A 79 -12.06 -8.43 -12.29
N GLN A 80 -12.31 -7.83 -11.15
CA GLN A 80 -13.55 -7.12 -10.86
C GLN A 80 -13.32 -5.61 -10.99
N HIS A 81 -13.86 -5.05 -12.07
CA HIS A 81 -13.87 -3.60 -12.23
C HIS A 81 -15.02 -2.97 -11.44
N PHE A 82 -14.73 -1.94 -10.67
CA PHE A 82 -15.78 -1.21 -9.99
C PHE A 82 -16.65 -0.45 -10.99
N VAL A 83 -17.94 -0.70 -10.94
CA VAL A 83 -18.92 0.10 -11.69
C VAL A 83 -18.96 1.50 -11.09
N PRO A 84 -18.85 2.58 -11.89
CA PRO A 84 -19.06 3.94 -11.43
C PRO A 84 -20.41 4.04 -10.70
N TYR A 85 -20.46 4.78 -9.59
CA TYR A 85 -21.66 5.04 -8.76
C TYR A 85 -22.07 3.99 -7.73
N ILE A 86 -21.37 2.88 -7.54
CA ILE A 86 -21.60 1.99 -6.40
C ILE A 86 -20.59 2.32 -5.29
N LEU A 87 -21.03 3.17 -4.36
CA LEU A 87 -20.19 3.73 -3.26
C LEU A 87 -19.57 2.69 -2.31
N HIS A 88 -20.19 1.52 -2.15
CA HIS A 88 -19.76 0.55 -1.16
C HIS A 88 -18.54 -0.29 -1.55
N HIS A 89 -18.27 -0.49 -2.83
CA HIS A 89 -17.23 -1.40 -3.30
C HIS A 89 -15.79 -0.85 -3.25
N ASN A 90 -15.63 0.49 -3.19
CA ASN A 90 -14.31 1.14 -3.22
C ASN A 90 -13.90 1.80 -1.89
N GLY A 91 -14.78 1.82 -0.91
CA GLY A 91 -14.59 2.53 0.35
C GLY A 91 -13.33 2.13 1.11
N VAL A 92 -12.95 0.84 1.08
CA VAL A 92 -11.77 0.33 1.79
C VAL A 92 -10.49 0.93 1.23
N ALA A 93 -10.31 0.89 -0.09
CA ALA A 93 -9.10 1.40 -0.74
C ALA A 93 -9.01 2.93 -0.64
N GLU A 94 -10.13 3.63 -0.84
CA GLU A 94 -10.17 5.09 -0.71
C GLU A 94 -9.88 5.56 0.71
N HIS A 95 -10.49 4.93 1.69
CA HIS A 95 -10.26 5.24 3.10
C HIS A 95 -8.80 4.96 3.49
N LYS A 96 -8.25 3.81 3.07
CA LYS A 96 -6.85 3.46 3.32
C LYS A 96 -5.90 4.48 2.70
N ASN A 97 -6.09 4.83 1.43
CA ASN A 97 -5.25 5.79 0.72
C ASN A 97 -5.32 7.19 1.34
N ARG A 98 -6.52 7.61 1.78
CA ARG A 98 -6.70 8.87 2.50
C ARG A 98 -5.92 8.84 3.82
N ALA A 99 -6.10 7.81 4.63
CA ALA A 99 -5.43 7.68 5.92
C ALA A 99 -3.90 7.64 5.77
N LEU A 100 -3.36 6.94 4.77
CA LEU A 100 -1.92 6.93 4.49
C LEU A 100 -1.41 8.32 4.14
N LYS A 101 -2.14 9.05 3.29
CA LYS A 101 -1.77 10.41 2.90
C LYS A 101 -1.81 11.38 4.09
N GLU A 102 -2.86 11.33 4.90
CA GLU A 102 -3.01 12.18 6.10
C GLU A 102 -1.88 11.91 7.10
N MET A 103 -1.59 10.64 7.40
CA MET A 103 -0.48 10.27 8.29
C MET A 103 0.86 10.74 7.76
N ALA A 104 1.14 10.54 6.47
CA ALA A 104 2.39 11.00 5.85
C ALA A 104 2.53 12.52 5.91
N THR A 105 1.44 13.25 5.63
CA THR A 105 1.41 14.72 5.75
C THR A 105 1.72 15.15 7.18
N CYS A 106 1.06 14.57 8.18
CA CYS A 106 1.34 14.86 9.58
C CYS A 106 2.79 14.56 9.98
N MET A 107 3.37 13.45 9.49
CA MET A 107 4.77 13.10 9.75
C MET A 107 5.75 14.13 9.20
N ILE A 108 5.49 14.63 8.00
CA ILE A 108 6.32 15.64 7.33
C ILE A 108 6.20 16.98 8.06
N GLU A 109 4.98 17.45 8.30
CA GLU A 109 4.69 18.75 8.92
C GLU A 109 5.18 18.81 10.37
N ALA A 110 4.92 17.76 11.17
CA ALA A 110 5.35 17.72 12.58
C ALA A 110 6.87 17.79 12.78
N ASN A 111 7.66 17.47 11.76
CA ASN A 111 9.12 17.48 11.82
C ASN A 111 9.74 18.55 10.90
N ASP A 112 8.95 19.43 10.32
CA ASP A 112 9.39 20.49 9.39
C ASP A 112 10.29 19.94 8.26
N LEU A 113 9.84 18.85 7.63
CA LEU A 113 10.62 18.15 6.62
C LEU A 113 10.25 18.60 5.21
N ASN A 114 11.19 18.42 4.28
CA ASN A 114 10.92 18.71 2.89
C ASN A 114 9.82 17.80 2.33
N PRO A 115 8.77 18.36 1.69
CA PRO A 115 7.68 17.55 1.13
C PRO A 115 8.11 16.46 0.13
N ASN A 116 9.30 16.58 -0.45
CA ASN A 116 9.80 15.58 -1.42
C ASN A 116 10.17 14.22 -0.82
N ILE A 117 10.07 14.04 0.51
CA ILE A 117 10.19 12.75 1.18
C ILE A 117 8.84 12.04 1.35
N TRP A 118 7.82 12.47 0.61
CA TRP A 118 6.46 11.94 0.78
C TRP A 118 6.37 10.42 0.56
N ASP A 119 7.19 9.84 -0.28
CA ASP A 119 7.24 8.39 -0.50
C ASP A 119 7.72 7.64 0.74
N GLU A 120 8.79 8.10 1.40
CA GLU A 120 9.27 7.53 2.66
C GLU A 120 8.24 7.68 3.78
N ALA A 121 7.57 8.85 3.85
CA ALA A 121 6.54 9.08 4.84
C ALA A 121 5.31 8.16 4.62
N ILE A 122 4.87 7.96 3.38
CA ILE A 122 3.79 7.01 3.06
C ILE A 122 4.22 5.57 3.37
N ASN A 123 5.46 5.19 3.07
CA ASN A 123 5.97 3.87 3.39
C ASN A 123 5.96 3.62 4.91
N CYS A 124 6.42 4.61 5.69
CA CYS A 124 6.35 4.57 7.14
C CYS A 124 4.90 4.49 7.65
N ALA A 125 3.99 5.28 7.09
CA ALA A 125 2.57 5.26 7.43
C ALA A 125 1.95 3.86 7.19
N ALA A 126 2.25 3.24 6.05
CA ALA A 126 1.78 1.88 5.73
C ALA A 126 2.35 0.85 6.71
N TYR A 127 3.63 0.97 7.03
CA TYR A 127 4.31 0.11 7.99
C TYR A 127 3.68 0.18 9.39
N VAL A 128 3.39 1.39 9.88
CA VAL A 128 2.74 1.62 11.18
C VAL A 128 1.30 1.13 11.15
N GLN A 129 0.51 1.47 10.11
CA GLN A 129 -0.88 1.03 10.01
C GLN A 129 -1.03 -0.48 9.93
N ASN A 130 -0.12 -1.18 9.29
CA ASN A 130 -0.14 -2.65 9.27
C ASN A 130 0.11 -3.27 10.66
N ARG A 131 0.71 -2.51 11.59
CA ARG A 131 1.02 -2.95 12.96
C ARG A 131 0.12 -2.34 14.03
N ALA A 132 -0.79 -1.47 13.64
CA ALA A 132 -1.82 -0.92 14.52
C ALA A 132 -3.06 -1.84 14.54
N PRO A 133 -3.76 -1.99 15.69
CA PRO A 133 -5.00 -2.75 15.77
C PRO A 133 -6.06 -2.18 14.83
N HIS A 134 -6.80 -3.06 14.15
CA HIS A 134 -7.83 -2.67 13.20
C HIS A 134 -9.21 -3.12 13.68
N LYS A 135 -10.18 -2.19 13.71
CA LYS A 135 -11.53 -2.45 14.25
C LYS A 135 -12.24 -3.63 13.54
N GLY A 136 -12.09 -3.74 12.23
CA GLY A 136 -12.70 -4.81 11.43
C GLY A 136 -11.99 -6.17 11.53
N LEU A 137 -10.97 -6.31 12.38
CA LEU A 137 -10.20 -7.54 12.60
C LEU A 137 -10.23 -7.96 14.09
N ASP A 138 -11.29 -7.65 14.81
CA ASP A 138 -11.43 -7.94 16.24
C ASP A 138 -10.20 -7.51 17.07
N ARG A 139 -9.71 -6.29 16.77
CA ARG A 139 -8.52 -5.66 17.35
C ARG A 139 -7.18 -6.34 17.01
N LYS A 140 -7.15 -7.33 16.13
CA LYS A 140 -5.89 -7.82 15.55
C LYS A 140 -5.28 -6.76 14.64
N THR A 141 -3.98 -6.84 14.46
CA THR A 141 -3.30 -6.01 13.47
C THR A 141 -3.41 -6.63 12.07
N PRO A 142 -3.41 -5.83 10.99
CA PRO A 142 -3.29 -6.35 9.63
C PRO A 142 -2.09 -7.29 9.44
N TYR A 143 -0.97 -6.97 10.08
CA TYR A 143 0.21 -7.81 10.08
C TYR A 143 -0.07 -9.19 10.70
N GLU A 144 -0.71 -9.23 11.88
CA GLU A 144 -1.06 -10.48 12.55
C GLU A 144 -2.03 -11.32 11.73
N ALA A 145 -3.03 -10.68 11.10
CA ALA A 145 -3.98 -11.36 10.23
C ALA A 145 -3.34 -11.91 8.94
N TRP A 146 -2.25 -11.29 8.48
CA TRP A 146 -1.53 -11.70 7.28
C TRP A 146 -0.48 -12.79 7.55
N PHE A 147 0.34 -12.62 8.58
CA PHE A 147 1.47 -13.51 8.90
C PHE A 147 1.18 -14.54 9.97
N GLY A 148 0.02 -14.49 10.64
CA GLY A 148 -0.37 -15.43 11.70
C GLY A 148 0.28 -15.20 13.06
N HIS A 149 1.14 -14.19 13.21
CA HIS A 149 1.81 -13.86 14.48
C HIS A 149 1.85 -12.35 14.73
N LYS A 150 1.94 -11.98 16.01
CA LYS A 150 1.99 -10.57 16.42
C LYS A 150 3.30 -9.91 15.98
N PRO A 151 3.24 -8.67 15.44
CA PRO A 151 4.45 -7.94 15.11
C PRO A 151 5.16 -7.44 16.35
N SER A 152 6.49 -7.41 16.33
CA SER A 152 7.26 -6.63 17.27
C SER A 152 7.23 -5.15 16.89
N VAL A 153 7.03 -4.28 17.87
CA VAL A 153 7.03 -2.81 17.69
C VAL A 153 8.10 -2.14 18.59
N SER A 154 8.94 -2.92 19.27
CA SER A 154 10.00 -2.42 20.18
C SER A 154 11.02 -1.52 19.48
N HIS A 155 11.17 -1.69 18.17
CA HIS A 155 12.09 -0.90 17.34
C HIS A 155 11.48 0.41 16.80
N PHE A 156 10.21 0.71 17.11
CA PHE A 156 9.59 1.96 16.66
C PHE A 156 10.34 3.17 17.23
N ARG A 157 10.53 4.15 16.36
CA ARG A 157 11.11 5.46 16.67
C ARG A 157 10.25 6.54 16.05
N VAL A 158 10.39 7.76 16.52
CA VAL A 158 9.74 8.91 15.90
C VAL A 158 10.28 9.07 14.47
N PHE A 159 9.38 9.27 13.51
CA PHE A 159 9.75 9.48 12.10
C PHE A 159 10.72 10.65 11.98
N ALA A 160 11.82 10.46 11.27
CA ALA A 160 12.86 11.46 11.05
C ALA A 160 13.43 12.10 12.32
N GLN A 161 13.48 11.35 13.43
CA GLN A 161 14.10 11.82 14.66
C GLN A 161 15.54 12.27 14.41
N ARG A 162 15.84 13.54 14.69
CA ARG A 162 17.20 14.08 14.57
C ARG A 162 18.09 13.41 15.61
N LEU A 163 19.10 12.68 15.16
CA LEU A 163 20.20 12.26 16.03
C LEU A 163 21.04 13.50 16.34
N ARG A 164 21.01 13.97 17.59
CA ARG A 164 22.02 14.95 18.06
C ARG A 164 23.30 14.16 18.33
N ILE A 165 24.23 14.19 17.38
CA ILE A 165 25.59 13.72 17.62
C ILE A 165 26.27 14.85 18.38
N GLY A 166 26.42 14.71 19.68
CA GLY A 166 27.29 15.56 20.48
C GLY A 166 28.73 15.13 20.24
N PHE A 167 29.53 15.98 19.63
CA PHE A 167 30.96 15.86 19.71
C PHE A 167 31.36 16.37 21.11
N LEU A 168 31.98 15.53 21.92
CA LEU A 168 32.66 15.90 23.18
C LEU A 168 34.01 16.51 22.86
#